data_316c196676f72b13a92db71bf612b7e1
#
_entry.id   316c196676f72b13a92db71bf612b7e1
#
_cell.length_a   1.000
_cell.length_b   1.000
_cell.length_c   1.000
_cell.angle_alpha   90.00
_cell.angle_beta   90.00
_cell.angle_gamma   90.00
#
_symmetry.space_group_name_H-M   'P 1'
#
loop_
_entity.id
_entity.type
_entity.pdbx_description
1 polymer ?
#
loop_
_entity_poly.entity_id
_entity_poly.type
_entity_poly.pdbx_seq_one_letter_code
_entity_poly.pdbx_strand_id
1 'polypeptide(L)'
;SAYEMMLSESQERMLMVLRPEKEDVARSVFEKWDLDFAIVGETIEEDRFLVTQSGEVKADLPLKALSGTAPEYDRPWVETELAGELGEVVQIDPIDGLKGLISSPNYTCKNWVYEQYDSQVMADTVCPPGSGAGIIRVHGTDKMLAFTSDVTPRYVAANPYEGGKQAVAEAYRNLTSVGAVPLASTDNLNFGNPEKPEIMGQFVGAIKGIGDAVEKLDMPIVSGNVSLYNETDGNAILPTPTIGAVGLIENPDQLITKQARDGHVAILIGKT
;
A
#
# COMPACT_ATOMS: atom_id res chain seq x y z
N SER A 1 -12.29 -14.84 -27.50
CA SER A 1 -11.41 -14.65 -28.67
C SER A 1 -9.97 -14.40 -28.23
N ALA A 2 -9.01 -14.57 -29.12
CA ALA A 2 -7.61 -14.25 -28.86
C ALA A 2 -7.40 -12.78 -28.48
N TYR A 3 -8.19 -11.88 -29.08
CA TYR A 3 -8.18 -10.45 -28.76
C TYR A 3 -8.60 -10.20 -27.30
N GLU A 4 -9.66 -10.82 -26.84
CA GLU A 4 -10.12 -10.70 -25.44
C GLU A 4 -9.12 -11.31 -24.48
N MET A 5 -8.47 -12.43 -24.82
CA MET A 5 -7.41 -13.02 -23.99
C MET A 5 -6.20 -12.09 -23.85
N MET A 6 -5.81 -11.38 -24.90
CA MET A 6 -4.71 -10.40 -24.89
C MET A 6 -5.01 -9.20 -23.99
N LEU A 7 -6.27 -8.82 -23.85
CA LEU A 7 -6.71 -7.68 -23.03
C LEU A 7 -7.17 -8.08 -21.63
N SER A 8 -7.31 -9.38 -21.37
CA SER A 8 -7.81 -9.89 -20.09
C SER A 8 -6.77 -9.75 -18.98
N GLU A 9 -7.17 -9.15 -17.89
CA GLU A 9 -6.47 -9.22 -16.60
C GLU A 9 -7.21 -10.17 -15.68
N SER A 10 -6.48 -11.08 -15.03
CA SER A 10 -7.00 -11.93 -13.96
C SER A 10 -5.98 -12.00 -12.84
N GLN A 11 -6.46 -11.79 -11.63
CA GLN A 11 -5.63 -11.81 -10.44
C GLN A 11 -5.11 -13.22 -10.11
N GLU A 12 -4.06 -13.28 -9.30
CA GLU A 12 -3.52 -14.51 -8.69
C GLU A 12 -3.03 -15.57 -9.69
N ARG A 13 -2.69 -15.16 -10.91
CA ARG A 13 -2.06 -16.06 -11.89
C ARG A 13 -0.55 -15.86 -11.94
N MET A 14 0.18 -16.98 -11.98
CA MET A 14 1.63 -16.99 -12.06
C MET A 14 2.07 -17.68 -13.34
N LEU A 15 2.94 -17.02 -14.12
CA LEU A 15 3.58 -17.60 -15.29
C LEU A 15 4.99 -18.08 -14.90
N MET A 16 5.29 -19.36 -15.16
CA MET A 16 6.59 -19.92 -14.88
C MET A 16 7.22 -20.48 -16.17
N VAL A 17 8.51 -20.28 -16.33
CA VAL A 17 9.30 -20.89 -17.38
C VAL A 17 9.99 -22.12 -16.79
N LEU A 18 9.66 -23.30 -17.29
CA LEU A 18 10.17 -24.57 -16.82
C LEU A 18 11.00 -25.25 -17.91
N ARG A 19 11.95 -26.06 -17.51
CA ARG A 19 12.58 -27.04 -18.41
C ARG A 19 11.57 -28.14 -18.74
N PRO A 20 11.47 -28.61 -20.01
CA PRO A 20 10.49 -29.62 -20.40
C PRO A 20 10.50 -30.85 -19.51
N GLU A 21 11.66 -31.32 -19.09
CA GLU A 21 11.82 -32.50 -18.22
C GLU A 21 11.33 -32.27 -16.78
N LYS A 22 10.92 -31.10 -16.42
CA LYS A 22 10.37 -30.73 -15.08
C LYS A 22 8.84 -30.55 -15.07
N GLU A 23 8.17 -30.78 -16.18
CA GLU A 23 6.72 -30.62 -16.26
C GLU A 23 5.99 -31.50 -15.24
N ASP A 24 6.31 -32.81 -15.18
CA ASP A 24 5.65 -33.75 -14.26
C ASP A 24 5.85 -33.34 -12.78
N VAL A 25 7.03 -32.82 -12.45
CA VAL A 25 7.33 -32.36 -11.10
C VAL A 25 6.46 -31.13 -10.77
N ALA A 26 6.36 -30.17 -11.68
CA ALA A 26 5.50 -29.02 -11.49
C ALA A 26 4.03 -29.43 -11.35
N ARG A 27 3.53 -30.26 -12.26
CA ARG A 27 2.16 -30.78 -12.23
C ARG A 27 1.84 -31.42 -10.88
N SER A 28 2.71 -32.29 -10.38
CA SER A 28 2.50 -32.96 -9.10
C SER A 28 2.46 -32.00 -7.90
N VAL A 29 3.21 -30.90 -7.96
CA VAL A 29 3.17 -29.88 -6.92
C VAL A 29 1.84 -29.14 -6.95
N PHE A 30 1.35 -28.72 -8.13
CA PHE A 30 0.07 -28.03 -8.26
C PHE A 30 -1.11 -28.92 -7.85
N GLU A 31 -1.13 -30.18 -8.30
CA GLU A 31 -2.15 -31.17 -7.91
C GLU A 31 -2.17 -31.41 -6.39
N LYS A 32 -1.01 -31.45 -5.74
CA LYS A 32 -0.92 -31.58 -4.27
C LYS A 32 -1.68 -30.48 -3.53
N TRP A 33 -1.69 -29.26 -4.10
CA TRP A 33 -2.30 -28.09 -3.48
C TRP A 33 -3.64 -27.72 -4.09
N ASP A 34 -4.22 -28.61 -4.92
CA ASP A 34 -5.50 -28.38 -5.63
C ASP A 34 -5.52 -27.08 -6.44
N LEU A 35 -4.43 -26.83 -7.17
CA LEU A 35 -4.24 -25.66 -8.02
C LEU A 35 -4.27 -26.04 -9.49
N ASP A 36 -4.86 -25.16 -10.30
CA ASP A 36 -4.86 -25.31 -11.76
C ASP A 36 -3.44 -25.20 -12.33
N PHE A 37 -3.13 -26.09 -13.28
CA PHE A 37 -1.88 -26.09 -14.01
C PHE A 37 -2.12 -26.33 -15.49
N ALA A 38 -1.57 -25.48 -16.35
CA ALA A 38 -1.64 -25.63 -17.80
C ALA A 38 -0.34 -25.20 -18.48
N ILE A 39 0.07 -25.94 -19.49
CA ILE A 39 1.10 -25.47 -20.42
C ILE A 39 0.46 -24.50 -21.38
N VAL A 40 0.87 -23.24 -21.34
CA VAL A 40 0.30 -22.16 -22.12
C VAL A 40 1.14 -21.77 -23.35
N GLY A 41 2.35 -22.31 -23.47
CA GLY A 41 3.25 -22.05 -24.58
C GLY A 41 4.68 -22.52 -24.30
N GLU A 42 5.56 -22.13 -25.18
CA GLU A 42 7.00 -22.41 -25.10
C GLU A 42 7.81 -21.14 -25.42
N THR A 43 9.04 -21.09 -24.93
CA THR A 43 9.97 -20.02 -25.32
C THR A 43 10.55 -20.30 -26.69
N ILE A 44 10.69 -19.27 -27.51
CA ILE A 44 11.29 -19.30 -28.86
C ILE A 44 12.55 -18.43 -28.88
N GLU A 45 13.42 -18.64 -29.87
CA GLU A 45 14.66 -17.86 -30.02
C GLU A 45 14.43 -16.49 -30.66
N GLU A 46 13.35 -16.35 -31.41
CA GLU A 46 13.03 -15.13 -32.12
C GLU A 46 12.51 -14.05 -31.16
N ASP A 47 12.90 -12.80 -31.37
CA ASP A 47 12.40 -11.62 -30.62
C ASP A 47 10.94 -11.31 -30.97
N ARG A 48 10.08 -12.28 -30.79
CA ARG A 48 8.66 -12.19 -31.14
C ARG A 48 7.77 -12.75 -30.02
N PHE A 49 6.59 -12.19 -29.92
CA PHE A 49 5.51 -12.70 -29.09
C PHE A 49 4.41 -13.24 -29.99
N LEU A 50 4.24 -14.56 -30.00
CA LEU A 50 3.26 -15.26 -30.81
C LEU A 50 2.08 -15.72 -29.97
N VAL A 51 0.86 -15.44 -30.42
CA VAL A 51 -0.37 -15.99 -29.83
C VAL A 51 -1.03 -16.88 -30.87
N THR A 52 -1.25 -18.15 -30.51
CA THR A 52 -1.95 -19.11 -31.35
C THR A 52 -3.28 -19.50 -30.71
N GLN A 53 -4.29 -19.73 -31.52
CA GLN A 53 -5.57 -20.28 -31.10
C GLN A 53 -6.05 -21.28 -32.15
N SER A 54 -6.33 -22.52 -31.73
CA SER A 54 -6.77 -23.61 -32.60
C SER A 54 -5.82 -23.87 -33.77
N GLY A 55 -4.51 -23.74 -33.55
CA GLY A 55 -3.47 -23.95 -34.58
C GLY A 55 -3.22 -22.77 -35.53
N GLU A 56 -3.95 -21.67 -35.39
CA GLU A 56 -3.76 -20.47 -36.20
C GLU A 56 -3.05 -19.37 -35.38
N VAL A 57 -2.10 -18.68 -36.00
CA VAL A 57 -1.48 -17.49 -35.41
C VAL A 57 -2.50 -16.34 -35.43
N LYS A 58 -2.83 -15.83 -34.25
CA LYS A 58 -3.77 -14.72 -34.05
C LYS A 58 -3.07 -13.39 -33.72
N ALA A 59 -1.87 -13.45 -33.17
CA ALA A 59 -1.00 -12.30 -33.01
C ALA A 59 0.45 -12.71 -33.24
N ASP A 60 1.20 -11.83 -33.87
CA ASP A 60 2.63 -11.97 -34.14
C ASP A 60 3.28 -10.59 -33.99
N LEU A 61 3.81 -10.31 -32.81
CA LEU A 61 4.29 -9.00 -32.39
C LEU A 61 5.79 -9.02 -32.11
N PRO A 62 6.57 -8.04 -32.58
CA PRO A 62 7.94 -7.87 -32.12
C PRO A 62 7.97 -7.58 -30.62
N LEU A 63 8.85 -8.25 -29.86
CA LEU A 63 9.00 -8.00 -28.41
C LEU A 63 9.28 -6.53 -28.11
N LYS A 64 10.08 -5.88 -28.95
CA LYS A 64 10.37 -4.45 -28.82
C LYS A 64 9.10 -3.58 -28.83
N ALA A 65 8.07 -3.97 -29.58
CA ALA A 65 6.80 -3.24 -29.62
C ALA A 65 6.00 -3.37 -28.31
N LEU A 66 6.20 -4.46 -27.56
CA LEU A 66 5.52 -4.70 -26.31
C LEU A 66 6.22 -4.05 -25.09
N SER A 67 7.53 -3.86 -25.15
CA SER A 67 8.31 -3.40 -23.99
C SER A 67 9.20 -2.19 -24.29
N GLY A 68 9.92 -2.20 -25.41
CA GLY A 68 10.99 -1.24 -25.67
C GLY A 68 10.57 0.05 -26.38
N THR A 69 9.31 0.17 -26.80
CA THR A 69 8.75 1.35 -27.49
C THR A 69 7.54 1.94 -26.78
N ALA A 70 7.28 1.52 -25.55
CA ALA A 70 6.28 2.18 -24.72
C ALA A 70 6.66 3.65 -24.52
N PRO A 71 5.72 4.60 -24.68
CA PRO A 71 6.05 6.02 -24.53
C PRO A 71 6.42 6.33 -23.08
N GLU A 72 7.56 6.99 -22.91
CA GLU A 72 7.95 7.58 -21.63
C GLU A 72 7.49 9.03 -21.61
N TYR A 73 6.53 9.33 -20.75
CA TYR A 73 5.95 10.66 -20.66
C TYR A 73 6.74 11.53 -19.66
N ASP A 74 7.21 12.68 -20.11
CA ASP A 74 7.65 13.79 -19.27
C ASP A 74 6.51 14.82 -19.19
N ARG A 75 5.60 14.60 -18.23
CA ARG A 75 4.41 15.44 -18.07
C ARG A 75 4.74 16.74 -17.35
N PRO A 76 4.25 17.90 -17.85
CA PRO A 76 4.42 19.15 -17.13
C PRO A 76 3.71 19.11 -15.77
N TRP A 77 4.31 19.76 -14.80
CA TRP A 77 3.73 19.89 -13.45
C TRP A 77 4.00 21.25 -12.85
N VAL A 78 3.15 21.65 -11.91
CA VAL A 78 3.30 22.87 -11.14
C VAL A 78 3.27 22.54 -9.65
N GLU A 79 4.03 23.26 -8.87
CA GLU A 79 4.00 23.10 -7.41
C GLU A 79 2.61 23.47 -6.89
N THR A 80 2.15 22.70 -5.89
CA THR A 80 0.91 22.99 -5.20
C THR A 80 1.07 24.30 -4.43
N GLU A 81 0.16 25.24 -4.65
CA GLU A 81 0.11 26.46 -3.87
C GLU A 81 -0.26 26.12 -2.43
N LEU A 82 0.63 26.46 -1.51
CA LEU A 82 0.43 26.16 -0.10
C LEU A 82 -0.64 27.10 0.48
N ALA A 83 -1.52 26.55 1.31
CA ALA A 83 -2.44 27.35 2.08
C ALA A 83 -1.67 28.38 2.93
N GLY A 84 -2.17 29.59 2.99
CA GLY A 84 -1.62 30.64 3.86
C GLY A 84 -1.67 30.25 5.34
N GLU A 85 -1.20 31.15 6.20
CA GLU A 85 -1.28 30.95 7.65
C GLU A 85 -2.72 30.68 8.08
N LEU A 86 -2.88 29.73 8.99
CA LEU A 86 -4.17 29.48 9.62
C LEU A 86 -4.63 30.74 10.34
N GLY A 87 -5.88 31.15 10.11
CA GLY A 87 -6.50 32.23 10.87
C GLY A 87 -6.57 31.92 12.38
N GLU A 88 -7.07 32.86 13.16
CA GLU A 88 -7.25 32.67 14.59
C GLU A 88 -8.06 31.37 14.86
N VAL A 89 -7.50 30.49 15.69
CA VAL A 89 -8.21 29.29 16.13
C VAL A 89 -9.29 29.70 17.12
N VAL A 90 -10.53 29.39 16.77
CA VAL A 90 -11.67 29.65 17.67
C VAL A 90 -11.50 28.77 18.91
N GLN A 91 -11.41 29.42 20.08
CA GLN A 91 -11.36 28.71 21.35
C GLN A 91 -12.74 28.12 21.65
N ILE A 92 -12.80 26.82 21.87
CA ILE A 92 -14.01 26.08 22.20
C ILE A 92 -13.84 25.53 23.62
N ASP A 93 -14.89 25.59 24.43
CA ASP A 93 -14.88 24.90 25.73
C ASP A 93 -14.54 23.42 25.54
N PRO A 94 -13.58 22.85 26.30
CA PRO A 94 -13.13 21.48 26.11
C PRO A 94 -14.26 20.43 26.21
N ILE A 95 -15.26 20.66 27.05
CA ILE A 95 -16.39 19.74 27.22
C ILE A 95 -17.32 19.81 26.01
N ASP A 96 -17.57 20.97 25.48
CA ASP A 96 -18.38 21.14 24.28
C ASP A 96 -17.65 20.62 23.04
N GLY A 97 -16.34 20.84 22.95
CA GLY A 97 -15.48 20.21 21.96
C GLY A 97 -15.54 18.68 22.02
N LEU A 98 -15.41 18.08 23.21
CA LEU A 98 -15.52 16.65 23.41
C LEU A 98 -16.88 16.10 23.00
N LYS A 99 -17.98 16.75 23.38
CA LYS A 99 -19.35 16.35 22.95
C LYS A 99 -19.49 16.41 21.43
N GLY A 100 -18.95 17.46 20.80
CA GLY A 100 -18.98 17.60 19.34
C GLY A 100 -18.20 16.48 18.64
N LEU A 101 -17.02 16.11 19.13
CA LEU A 101 -16.21 15.02 18.60
C LEU A 101 -16.89 13.67 18.76
N ILE A 102 -17.36 13.32 19.95
CA ILE A 102 -18.01 12.03 20.25
C ILE A 102 -19.28 11.84 19.39
N SER A 103 -20.02 12.92 19.14
CA SER A 103 -21.24 12.85 18.32
C SER A 103 -20.97 12.84 16.80
N SER A 104 -19.71 13.06 16.37
CA SER A 104 -19.36 13.07 14.95
C SER A 104 -19.25 11.66 14.38
N PRO A 105 -19.87 11.38 13.20
CA PRO A 105 -19.69 10.09 12.52
C PRO A 105 -18.24 9.72 12.23
N ASN A 106 -17.35 10.70 12.11
CA ASN A 106 -15.92 10.46 11.85
C ASN A 106 -15.21 9.79 13.02
N TYR A 107 -15.74 9.93 14.24
CA TYR A 107 -15.14 9.40 15.48
C TYR A 107 -15.95 8.26 16.11
N THR A 108 -17.00 7.77 15.43
CA THR A 108 -17.74 6.59 15.88
C THR A 108 -16.86 5.35 15.80
N CYS A 109 -17.21 4.33 16.58
CA CYS A 109 -16.59 3.02 16.52
C CYS A 109 -16.66 2.45 15.10
N LYS A 110 -15.53 1.98 14.56
CA LYS A 110 -15.40 1.39 13.22
C LYS A 110 -15.20 -0.13 13.27
N ASN A 111 -15.40 -0.76 14.41
CA ASN A 111 -15.15 -2.18 14.58
C ASN A 111 -15.89 -3.05 13.55
N TRP A 112 -17.11 -2.67 13.16
CA TRP A 112 -17.89 -3.38 12.15
C TRP A 112 -17.14 -3.54 10.82
N VAL A 113 -16.18 -2.66 10.50
CA VAL A 113 -15.39 -2.74 9.26
C VAL A 113 -14.55 -4.01 9.23
N TYR A 114 -13.91 -4.36 10.35
CA TYR A 114 -12.99 -5.50 10.43
C TYR A 114 -13.59 -6.71 11.16
N GLU A 115 -14.65 -6.55 11.96
CA GLU A 115 -15.34 -7.67 12.63
C GLU A 115 -15.99 -8.66 11.67
N GLN A 116 -16.29 -8.22 10.44
CA GLN A 116 -16.82 -9.09 9.40
C GLN A 116 -15.76 -10.02 8.76
N TYR A 117 -14.48 -9.77 9.01
CA TYR A 117 -13.39 -10.59 8.51
C TYR A 117 -12.85 -11.49 9.61
N ASP A 118 -12.46 -12.72 9.24
CA ASP A 118 -11.86 -13.65 10.17
C ASP A 118 -10.41 -13.25 10.48
N SER A 119 -10.19 -12.66 11.63
CA SER A 119 -8.86 -12.33 12.14
C SER A 119 -8.22 -13.48 12.92
N GLN A 120 -8.89 -14.64 13.01
CA GLN A 120 -8.42 -15.81 13.76
C GLN A 120 -7.90 -16.93 12.86
N VAL A 121 -7.85 -16.73 11.56
CA VAL A 121 -7.32 -17.71 10.60
C VAL A 121 -5.93 -18.16 11.05
N MET A 122 -5.69 -19.47 11.07
CA MET A 122 -4.47 -20.13 11.55
C MET A 122 -4.09 -19.80 13.00
N ALA A 123 -4.92 -19.08 13.73
CA ALA A 123 -4.68 -18.60 15.09
C ALA A 123 -3.37 -17.79 15.24
N ASP A 124 -3.04 -17.01 14.25
CA ASP A 124 -1.78 -16.23 14.21
C ASP A 124 -1.90 -14.83 14.79
N THR A 125 -3.10 -14.31 14.94
CA THR A 125 -3.31 -12.96 15.47
C THR A 125 -2.94 -12.88 16.95
N VAL A 126 -1.92 -12.09 17.25
CA VAL A 126 -1.50 -11.76 18.62
C VAL A 126 -2.20 -10.50 19.11
N CYS A 127 -2.28 -9.47 18.25
CA CYS A 127 -2.97 -8.24 18.54
C CYS A 127 -3.88 -7.88 17.35
N PRO A 128 -5.21 -7.88 17.55
CA PRO A 128 -6.16 -7.53 16.49
C PRO A 128 -6.10 -6.03 16.15
N PRO A 129 -6.77 -5.59 15.06
CA PRO A 129 -6.94 -4.19 14.73
C PRO A 129 -7.48 -3.36 15.93
N GLY A 130 -7.11 -2.07 15.94
CA GLY A 130 -7.52 -1.14 17.00
C GLY A 130 -6.37 -0.70 17.92
N SER A 131 -5.15 -1.13 17.65
CA SER A 131 -3.88 -0.67 18.21
C SER A 131 -3.12 0.17 17.18
N GLY A 132 -1.88 0.55 17.44
CA GLY A 132 -1.02 1.21 16.45
C GLY A 132 -0.73 0.32 15.25
N ALA A 133 -0.66 -0.99 15.46
CA ALA A 133 -0.48 -1.99 14.40
C ALA A 133 -1.23 -3.29 14.73
N GLY A 134 -1.60 -4.04 13.71
CA GLY A 134 -1.99 -5.44 13.84
C GLY A 134 -0.76 -6.31 13.97
N ILE A 135 -0.80 -7.36 14.80
CA ILE A 135 0.37 -8.19 15.08
C ILE A 135 0.03 -9.67 14.91
N ILE A 136 0.88 -10.39 14.20
CA ILE A 136 0.80 -11.83 14.01
C ILE A 136 2.09 -12.50 14.48
N ARG A 137 1.99 -13.75 14.93
CA ARG A 137 3.15 -14.59 15.23
C ARG A 137 3.76 -15.21 13.99
N VAL A 138 5.04 -15.53 14.05
CA VAL A 138 5.73 -16.33 13.03
C VAL A 138 5.92 -17.75 13.54
N HIS A 139 5.26 -18.73 12.89
CA HIS A 139 5.29 -20.12 13.31
C HIS A 139 6.71 -20.67 13.50
N GLY A 140 6.90 -21.44 14.56
CA GLY A 140 8.18 -22.09 14.87
C GLY A 140 9.28 -21.15 15.39
N THR A 141 8.90 -19.92 15.74
CA THR A 141 9.80 -18.90 16.30
C THR A 141 9.12 -18.13 17.43
N ASP A 142 9.88 -17.32 18.16
CA ASP A 142 9.35 -16.34 19.12
C ASP A 142 9.06 -14.98 18.47
N LYS A 143 9.29 -14.85 17.15
CA LYS A 143 9.13 -13.60 16.40
C LYS A 143 7.66 -13.30 16.11
N MET A 144 7.39 -12.00 15.96
CA MET A 144 6.10 -11.49 15.51
C MET A 144 6.32 -10.41 14.44
N LEU A 145 5.34 -10.29 13.55
CA LEU A 145 5.30 -9.22 12.55
C LEU A 145 4.17 -8.26 12.90
N ALA A 146 4.48 -6.98 12.83
CA ALA A 146 3.53 -5.89 12.99
C ALA A 146 3.25 -5.23 11.63
N PHE A 147 1.98 -4.89 11.37
CA PHE A 147 1.53 -4.29 10.12
C PHE A 147 0.67 -3.06 10.40
N THR A 148 0.90 -2.00 9.63
CA THR A 148 0.07 -0.79 9.64
C THR A 148 -0.10 -0.24 8.23
N SER A 149 -1.12 0.60 8.04
CA SER A 149 -1.28 1.39 6.81
C SER A 149 -1.81 2.77 7.17
N ASP A 150 -1.20 3.81 6.58
CA ASP A 150 -1.45 5.18 6.96
C ASP A 150 -1.48 6.13 5.77
N VAL A 151 -2.37 7.11 5.83
CA VAL A 151 -2.42 8.29 4.97
C VAL A 151 -3.41 9.32 5.54
N THR A 152 -3.09 10.60 5.36
CA THR A 152 -4.04 11.69 5.59
C THR A 152 -4.20 12.51 4.30
N PRO A 153 -5.14 12.17 3.42
CA PRO A 153 -5.27 12.79 2.09
C PRO A 153 -5.45 14.31 2.13
N ARG A 154 -6.09 14.84 3.16
CA ARG A 154 -6.25 16.30 3.33
C ARG A 154 -4.92 17.01 3.60
N TYR A 155 -3.99 16.37 4.31
CA TYR A 155 -2.66 16.92 4.52
C TYR A 155 -1.85 16.89 3.22
N VAL A 156 -1.98 15.81 2.45
CA VAL A 156 -1.35 15.69 1.13
C VAL A 156 -1.91 16.74 0.17
N ALA A 157 -3.22 17.02 0.19
CA ALA A 157 -3.82 18.05 -0.63
C ALA A 157 -3.34 19.46 -0.25
N ALA A 158 -3.15 19.73 1.05
CA ALA A 158 -2.67 21.01 1.54
C ALA A 158 -1.18 21.25 1.27
N ASN A 159 -0.37 20.21 1.40
CA ASN A 159 1.06 20.21 1.11
C ASN A 159 1.51 18.80 0.75
N PRO A 160 1.61 18.46 -0.55
CA PRO A 160 1.91 17.10 -0.98
C PRO A 160 3.23 16.55 -0.42
N TYR A 161 4.26 17.37 -0.37
CA TYR A 161 5.57 16.99 0.15
C TYR A 161 5.51 16.64 1.64
N GLU A 162 4.97 17.51 2.47
CA GLU A 162 4.84 17.27 3.91
C GLU A 162 3.81 16.17 4.21
N GLY A 163 2.71 16.10 3.46
CA GLY A 163 1.72 15.04 3.62
C GLY A 163 2.27 13.65 3.27
N GLY A 164 3.12 13.55 2.25
CA GLY A 164 3.85 12.32 1.92
C GLY A 164 4.80 11.90 3.04
N LYS A 165 5.59 12.84 3.58
CA LYS A 165 6.45 12.59 4.74
C LYS A 165 5.66 12.12 5.96
N GLN A 166 4.52 12.74 6.22
CA GLN A 166 3.68 12.40 7.37
C GLN A 166 3.15 10.98 7.28
N ALA A 167 2.71 10.51 6.11
CA ALA A 167 2.22 9.14 5.93
C ALA A 167 3.30 8.11 6.30
N VAL A 168 4.53 8.31 5.85
CA VAL A 168 5.67 7.45 6.21
C VAL A 168 5.99 7.53 7.71
N ALA A 169 6.05 8.75 8.26
CA ALA A 169 6.37 8.95 9.66
C ALA A 169 5.28 8.41 10.60
N GLU A 170 4.02 8.46 10.20
CA GLU A 170 2.91 7.87 10.95
C GLU A 170 3.02 6.35 10.96
N ALA A 171 3.22 5.72 9.82
CA ALA A 171 3.44 4.28 9.72
C ALA A 171 4.63 3.83 10.59
N TYR A 172 5.74 4.55 10.53
CA TYR A 172 6.92 4.29 11.37
C TYR A 172 6.59 4.36 12.87
N ARG A 173 5.91 5.44 13.30
CA ARG A 173 5.51 5.60 14.70
C ARG A 173 4.53 4.53 15.17
N ASN A 174 3.60 4.12 14.32
CA ASN A 174 2.64 3.07 14.64
C ASN A 174 3.33 1.74 14.90
N LEU A 175 4.30 1.35 14.07
CA LEU A 175 5.11 0.15 14.30
C LEU A 175 5.93 0.25 15.60
N THR A 176 6.60 1.37 15.83
CA THR A 176 7.42 1.55 17.04
C THR A 176 6.57 1.61 18.30
N SER A 177 5.33 2.12 18.22
CA SER A 177 4.40 2.21 19.36
C SER A 177 3.99 0.85 19.92
N VAL A 178 4.09 -0.22 19.13
CA VAL A 178 3.81 -1.60 19.55
C VAL A 178 5.08 -2.40 19.86
N GLY A 179 6.25 -1.75 19.83
CA GLY A 179 7.54 -2.38 20.12
C GLY A 179 8.22 -3.04 18.92
N ALA A 180 7.69 -2.85 17.71
CA ALA A 180 8.29 -3.37 16.50
C ALA A 180 9.42 -2.45 15.97
N VAL A 181 10.45 -3.07 15.42
CA VAL A 181 11.45 -2.37 14.60
C VAL A 181 10.95 -2.32 13.18
N PRO A 182 10.70 -1.13 12.60
CA PRO A 182 10.29 -1.01 11.21
C PRO A 182 11.33 -1.62 10.26
N LEU A 183 10.89 -2.38 9.27
CA LEU A 183 11.77 -3.06 8.31
C LEU A 183 11.65 -2.50 6.91
N ALA A 184 10.42 -2.36 6.42
CA ALA A 184 10.15 -1.96 5.05
C ALA A 184 8.74 -1.43 4.91
N SER A 185 8.50 -0.76 3.79
CA SER A 185 7.20 -0.22 3.43
C SER A 185 6.80 -0.59 2.00
N THR A 186 5.53 -0.43 1.72
CA THR A 186 4.93 -0.45 0.39
C THR A 186 4.09 0.80 0.21
N ASP A 187 3.99 1.30 -1.00
CA ASP A 187 3.08 2.41 -1.29
C ASP A 187 1.87 1.95 -2.11
N ASN A 188 0.77 2.68 -1.99
CA ASN A 188 -0.39 2.58 -2.86
C ASN A 188 -0.81 4.01 -3.23
N LEU A 189 -0.32 4.47 -4.37
CA LEU A 189 -0.41 5.85 -4.83
C LEU A 189 -1.69 6.03 -5.65
N ASN A 190 -2.65 6.80 -5.12
CA ASN A 190 -3.92 7.07 -5.78
C ASN A 190 -4.08 8.58 -6.02
N PHE A 191 -4.13 8.97 -7.30
CA PHE A 191 -4.21 10.37 -7.72
C PHE A 191 -5.20 10.53 -8.88
N GLY A 192 -5.59 11.77 -9.16
CA GLY A 192 -6.42 12.13 -10.29
C GLY A 192 -5.69 12.01 -11.64
N ASN A 193 -6.14 12.78 -12.61
CA ASN A 193 -5.58 12.77 -13.96
C ASN A 193 -4.21 13.48 -14.01
N PRO A 194 -3.09 12.76 -14.26
CA PRO A 194 -1.74 13.32 -14.30
C PRO A 194 -1.46 14.21 -15.53
N GLU A 195 -2.39 14.30 -16.49
CA GLU A 195 -2.31 15.25 -17.59
C GLU A 195 -2.61 16.68 -17.16
N LYS A 196 -3.23 16.86 -15.98
CA LYS A 196 -3.43 18.14 -15.33
C LYS A 196 -2.17 18.51 -14.53
N PRO A 197 -1.47 19.61 -14.86
CA PRO A 197 -0.18 19.95 -14.22
C PRO A 197 -0.26 20.09 -12.70
N GLU A 198 -1.38 20.55 -12.16
CA GLU A 198 -1.62 20.65 -10.73
C GLU A 198 -1.74 19.28 -10.04
N ILE A 199 -2.36 18.30 -10.69
CA ILE A 199 -2.46 16.93 -10.18
C ILE A 199 -1.09 16.23 -10.26
N MET A 200 -0.39 16.42 -11.39
CA MET A 200 0.97 15.92 -11.52
C MET A 200 1.90 16.53 -10.48
N GLY A 201 1.71 17.81 -10.13
CA GLY A 201 2.46 18.48 -9.05
C GLY A 201 2.20 17.87 -7.68
N GLN A 202 0.95 17.52 -7.36
CA GLN A 202 0.63 16.77 -6.13
C GLN A 202 1.34 15.42 -6.09
N PHE A 203 1.34 14.69 -7.20
CA PHE A 203 2.01 13.40 -7.32
C PHE A 203 3.52 13.51 -7.12
N VAL A 204 4.18 14.43 -7.84
CA VAL A 204 5.63 14.71 -7.71
C VAL A 204 6.00 15.13 -6.28
N GLY A 205 5.24 16.05 -5.69
CA GLY A 205 5.47 16.51 -4.33
C GLY A 205 5.36 15.36 -3.31
N ALA A 206 4.31 14.54 -3.40
CA ALA A 206 4.11 13.42 -2.51
C ALA A 206 5.25 12.39 -2.61
N ILE A 207 5.67 12.00 -3.83
CA ILE A 207 6.77 11.07 -4.04
C ILE A 207 8.08 11.60 -3.46
N LYS A 208 8.40 12.88 -3.67
CA LYS A 208 9.59 13.49 -3.08
C LYS A 208 9.58 13.43 -1.56
N GLY A 209 8.43 13.77 -0.95
CA GLY A 209 8.28 13.71 0.50
C GLY A 209 8.39 12.29 1.05
N ILE A 210 7.76 11.32 0.40
CA ILE A 210 7.87 9.90 0.76
C ILE A 210 9.34 9.45 0.66
N GLY A 211 10.02 9.75 -0.46
CA GLY A 211 11.42 9.40 -0.68
C GLY A 211 12.34 9.90 0.44
N ASP A 212 12.25 11.19 0.77
CA ASP A 212 13.06 11.80 1.83
C ASP A 212 12.78 11.15 3.21
N ALA A 213 11.53 10.82 3.48
CA ALA A 213 11.15 10.22 4.76
C ALA A 213 11.63 8.77 4.88
N VAL A 214 11.48 7.94 3.84
CA VAL A 214 11.91 6.54 3.88
C VAL A 214 13.43 6.43 3.94
N GLU A 215 14.16 7.32 3.26
CA GLU A 215 15.62 7.40 3.36
C GLU A 215 16.05 7.79 4.77
N LYS A 216 15.43 8.84 5.34
CA LYS A 216 15.76 9.34 6.67
C LYS A 216 15.47 8.36 7.79
N LEU A 217 14.39 7.58 7.65
CA LEU A 217 13.92 6.62 8.66
C LEU A 217 14.46 5.20 8.41
N ASP A 218 15.26 4.98 7.37
CA ASP A 218 15.78 3.66 6.98
C ASP A 218 14.66 2.59 6.86
N MET A 219 13.57 2.99 6.18
CA MET A 219 12.41 2.13 5.96
C MET A 219 12.10 2.05 4.45
N PRO A 220 12.87 1.25 3.67
CA PRO A 220 12.79 1.23 2.22
C PRO A 220 11.42 0.79 1.70
N ILE A 221 11.03 1.35 0.55
CA ILE A 221 9.87 0.87 -0.22
C ILE A 221 10.31 -0.34 -1.05
N VAL A 222 9.68 -1.48 -0.82
CA VAL A 222 10.03 -2.75 -1.47
C VAL A 222 9.00 -3.20 -2.51
N SER A 223 7.84 -2.57 -2.52
CA SER A 223 6.77 -2.80 -3.50
C SER A 223 5.86 -1.58 -3.54
N GLY A 224 4.95 -1.57 -4.51
CA GLY A 224 3.96 -0.50 -4.57
C GLY A 224 2.98 -0.68 -5.72
N ASN A 225 1.96 0.19 -5.73
CA ASN A 225 0.97 0.30 -6.78
C ASN A 225 0.71 1.77 -7.10
N VAL A 226 0.46 2.07 -8.36
CA VAL A 226 0.04 3.41 -8.81
C VAL A 226 -1.31 3.29 -9.51
N SER A 227 -2.27 4.08 -9.06
CA SER A 227 -3.58 4.25 -9.70
C SER A 227 -3.79 5.73 -10.02
N LEU A 228 -3.93 6.04 -11.29
CA LEU A 228 -4.11 7.40 -11.80
C LEU A 228 -5.48 7.54 -12.45
N TYR A 229 -5.84 8.77 -12.86
CA TYR A 229 -7.14 9.08 -13.47
C TYR A 229 -8.35 8.79 -12.55
N ASN A 230 -8.16 8.81 -11.23
CA ASN A 230 -9.25 8.63 -10.27
C ASN A 230 -10.08 9.91 -10.17
N GLU A 231 -11.09 10.01 -11.03
CA GLU A 231 -11.96 11.19 -11.16
C GLU A 231 -13.41 10.77 -11.34
N THR A 232 -14.32 11.60 -10.85
CA THR A 232 -15.75 11.50 -11.12
C THR A 232 -16.24 12.86 -11.60
N ASP A 233 -16.86 12.91 -12.77
CA ASP A 233 -17.37 14.15 -13.39
C ASP A 233 -16.32 15.27 -13.46
N GLY A 234 -15.07 14.90 -13.78
CA GLY A 234 -13.94 15.81 -13.89
C GLY A 234 -13.33 16.27 -12.54
N ASN A 235 -13.88 15.81 -11.43
CA ASN A 235 -13.37 16.07 -10.09
C ASN A 235 -12.44 14.94 -9.65
N ALA A 236 -11.19 15.28 -9.39
CA ALA A 236 -10.21 14.33 -8.87
C ALA A 236 -10.52 13.93 -7.42
N ILE A 237 -10.16 12.72 -7.05
CA ILE A 237 -10.08 12.33 -5.64
C ILE A 237 -9.04 13.19 -4.92
N LEU A 238 -9.09 13.24 -3.60
CA LEU A 238 -7.98 13.76 -2.82
C LEU A 238 -6.73 12.92 -3.08
N PRO A 239 -5.54 13.53 -3.16
CA PRO A 239 -4.28 12.80 -3.34
C PRO A 239 -4.07 11.83 -2.17
N THR A 240 -4.01 10.53 -2.45
CA THR A 240 -4.04 9.48 -1.44
C THR A 240 -2.86 8.50 -1.62
N PRO A 241 -1.64 8.91 -1.26
CA PRO A 241 -0.48 8.02 -1.23
C PRO A 241 -0.47 7.22 0.08
N THR A 242 -1.15 6.09 0.10
CA THR A 242 -1.22 5.22 1.29
C THR A 242 0.09 4.46 1.47
N ILE A 243 0.65 4.50 2.66
CA ILE A 243 1.86 3.77 3.03
C ILE A 243 1.46 2.57 3.90
N GLY A 244 1.75 1.37 3.41
CA GLY A 244 1.73 0.16 4.22
C GLY A 244 3.13 -0.10 4.77
N ALA A 245 3.26 -0.58 5.99
CA ALA A 245 4.57 -0.85 6.58
C ALA A 245 4.55 -2.12 7.42
N VAL A 246 5.71 -2.79 7.47
CA VAL A 246 5.95 -3.98 8.26
C VAL A 246 7.11 -3.76 9.23
N GLY A 247 6.93 -4.24 10.46
CA GLY A 247 7.96 -4.24 11.49
C GLY A 247 8.13 -5.59 12.14
N LEU A 248 9.29 -5.81 12.73
CA LEU A 248 9.66 -7.04 13.42
C LEU A 248 9.71 -6.83 14.92
N ILE A 249 9.11 -7.76 15.66
CA ILE A 249 9.27 -7.95 17.10
C ILE A 249 10.04 -9.25 17.29
N GLU A 250 11.27 -9.18 17.79
CA GLU A 250 12.17 -10.35 17.90
C GLU A 250 11.73 -11.34 18.96
N ASN A 251 11.12 -10.86 20.02
CA ASN A 251 10.60 -11.70 21.12
C ASN A 251 9.37 -11.06 21.78
N PRO A 252 8.50 -11.87 22.45
CA PRO A 252 7.27 -11.39 23.07
C PRO A 252 7.45 -10.30 24.13
N ASP A 253 8.58 -10.24 24.80
CA ASP A 253 8.84 -9.26 25.85
C ASP A 253 8.95 -7.82 25.34
N GLN A 254 9.19 -7.67 24.04
CA GLN A 254 9.25 -6.37 23.36
C GLN A 254 7.87 -5.82 23.00
N LEU A 255 6.83 -6.65 23.05
CA LEU A 255 5.47 -6.24 22.70
C LEU A 255 4.94 -5.18 23.66
N ILE A 256 4.56 -4.04 23.11
CA ILE A 256 3.93 -2.95 23.87
C ILE A 256 2.43 -2.95 23.58
N THR A 257 1.64 -2.95 24.66
CA THR A 257 0.17 -2.89 24.59
C THR A 257 -0.35 -1.53 25.05
N LYS A 258 -1.57 -1.17 24.68
CA LYS A 258 -2.23 0.08 25.11
C LYS A 258 -2.55 0.16 26.61
N GLN A 259 -2.39 -0.91 27.36
CA GLN A 259 -2.85 -0.94 28.75
C GLN A 259 -1.95 -0.07 29.63
N ALA A 260 -2.50 1.02 30.12
CA ALA A 260 -1.90 1.76 31.20
C ALA A 260 -1.95 0.94 32.50
N ARG A 261 -0.89 0.98 33.31
CA ARG A 261 -0.77 0.30 34.58
C ARG A 261 -0.48 1.33 35.68
N ASP A 262 -0.74 0.98 36.91
CA ASP A 262 -0.37 1.81 38.06
C ASP A 262 1.13 2.14 38.03
N GLY A 263 1.45 3.42 38.20
CA GLY A 263 2.82 3.93 38.13
C GLY A 263 3.27 4.38 36.75
N HIS A 264 2.48 4.15 35.69
CA HIS A 264 2.77 4.74 34.39
C HIS A 264 2.49 6.25 34.41
N VAL A 265 3.30 7.00 33.67
CA VAL A 265 3.13 8.45 33.48
C VAL A 265 2.82 8.76 32.02
N ALA A 266 1.94 9.72 31.75
CA ALA A 266 1.71 10.25 30.43
C ALA A 266 2.74 11.34 30.11
N ILE A 267 3.46 11.19 29.02
CA ILE A 267 4.46 12.17 28.55
C ILE A 267 4.02 12.68 27.17
N LEU A 268 3.88 14.01 27.06
CA LEU A 268 3.65 14.67 25.78
C LEU A 268 5.01 15.08 25.20
N ILE A 269 5.29 14.64 23.97
CA ILE A 269 6.50 15.00 23.24
C ILE A 269 6.10 15.84 22.03
N GLY A 270 6.62 17.07 21.94
CA GLY A 270 6.36 18.00 20.86
C GLY A 270 5.73 19.31 21.35
N LYS A 271 5.35 20.13 20.39
CA LYS A 271 4.58 21.37 20.63
C LYS A 271 3.10 21.10 20.35
N THR A 272 2.23 21.58 21.18
CA THR A 272 0.77 21.61 21.00
C THR A 272 0.35 22.96 20.43
#